data_f3be8792a42a8c70b701faaea5d75884
#
_entry.id   f3be8792a42a8c70b701faaea5d75884
#
_cell.length_a   1.000
_cell.length_b   1.000
_cell.length_c   1.000
_cell.angle_alpha   90.00
_cell.angle_beta   90.00
_cell.angle_gamma   90.00
#
_symmetry.space_group_name_H-M   'P 1'
#
loop_
_entity.id
_entity.type
_entity.pdbx_description
1 polymer ?
#
loop_
_entity_poly.entity_id
_entity_poly.type
_entity_poly.pdbx_seq_one_letter_code
_entity_poly.pdbx_strand_id
1 'polypeptide(L)'
;MDAWGGPAPRWSRRRGARLLLLLLTVRLGSGADKADDEDDEDLTVNKTWVLAPKIHGGDVTHILDSLLQGYDNKLRPDIGVRTTVIETDVYVNSIGPVDPINMEYTIDIIFAQTWYDSRLKFNSSMKVLMLNSNMVGKIWIPDTFFRNSRKSDAHWITTPNRLLRIWSDGRVLYTLRLTINAECYLQLHNFPMDEHSCPLEFSSYGYPRNEIEYKWKKTSVEVADPKYWRLYQFAFVGLRNTTEISHTLSGDYIIMTIFFDLSRRMGYFTIQTYIPCILTVVLSWVSFWINKDAVPARTSLGITTVLTMTTLSTIARKSLPKVSYVTAMDLFVSVCFIFVFAALMEYGTLHYFTSNRKGDKGKEKKAKSKPSVSLKPPAIAVRPGSTLIPINNINHLPERDDDYGYECLEGKDCASFFCCFEDCRTGSWREGRIHIRIAKIDSYSRIFFPTAFALFNLVYWIGYLYL
;
A
#
# COMPACT_ATOMS: atom_id res chain seq x y z
N MET A 1 -18.99 -38.35 15.86
CA MET A 1 -19.11 -39.27 14.75
C MET A 1 -19.79 -38.48 13.64
N ASP A 2 -19.23 -38.03 12.57
CA ASP A 2 -18.04 -38.19 11.75
C ASP A 2 -17.75 -36.85 11.09
N ALA A 3 -16.62 -36.40 11.19
CA ALA A 3 -15.48 -36.09 10.33
C ALA A 3 -15.81 -35.81 8.84
N TRP A 4 -15.57 -34.56 8.40
CA TRP A 4 -15.08 -34.25 7.06
C TRP A 4 -14.18 -33.01 7.14
N GLY A 5 -12.91 -33.26 7.38
CA GLY A 5 -11.84 -32.33 7.13
C GLY A 5 -11.41 -32.45 5.66
N GLY A 6 -11.57 -31.37 4.88
CA GLY A 6 -10.97 -31.22 3.57
C GLY A 6 -9.74 -30.31 3.66
N PRO A 7 -8.60 -30.64 3.02
CA PRO A 7 -7.36 -29.88 3.17
C PRO A 7 -7.40 -28.58 2.37
N ALA A 8 -6.87 -27.50 2.96
CA ALA A 8 -6.59 -26.24 2.31
C ALA A 8 -5.64 -26.43 1.13
N PRO A 9 -5.83 -25.73 0.00
CA PRO A 9 -4.90 -25.81 -1.11
C PRO A 9 -3.59 -25.10 -0.78
N ARG A 10 -2.51 -25.86 -0.67
CA ARG A 10 -1.15 -25.37 -0.69
C ARG A 10 -0.86 -24.66 -2.00
N TRP A 11 -0.77 -23.35 -1.98
CA TRP A 11 -0.26 -22.58 -3.10
C TRP A 11 1.27 -22.68 -3.17
N SER A 12 1.71 -23.31 -4.22
CA SER A 12 3.07 -23.70 -4.54
C SER A 12 3.99 -22.48 -4.76
N ARG A 13 5.14 -22.54 -4.12
CA ARG A 13 6.34 -21.72 -4.28
C ARG A 13 6.90 -21.75 -5.72
N ARG A 14 6.32 -21.04 -6.68
CA ARG A 14 6.94 -20.90 -8.02
C ARG A 14 6.64 -19.59 -8.75
N ARG A 15 6.61 -18.46 -8.08
CA ARG A 15 6.47 -17.15 -8.76
C ARG A 15 7.66 -16.18 -8.61
N GLY A 16 8.70 -16.53 -7.88
CA GLY A 16 9.89 -15.67 -7.71
C GLY A 16 10.89 -15.67 -8.85
N ALA A 17 10.84 -16.64 -9.78
CA ALA A 17 11.87 -16.83 -10.81
C ALA A 17 11.48 -16.38 -12.23
N ARG A 18 10.29 -15.83 -12.44
CA ARG A 18 9.82 -15.43 -13.79
C ARG A 18 9.87 -13.93 -14.09
N LEU A 19 10.29 -13.11 -13.16
CA LEU A 19 10.37 -11.65 -13.38
C LEU A 19 11.69 -11.17 -14.00
N LEU A 20 12.66 -12.04 -14.21
CA LEU A 20 13.98 -11.69 -14.76
C LEU A 20 14.20 -12.14 -16.21
N LEU A 21 13.20 -12.73 -16.86
CA LEU A 21 13.36 -13.31 -18.23
C LEU A 21 12.37 -12.76 -19.27
N LEU A 22 11.64 -11.67 -18.97
CA LEU A 22 10.65 -11.07 -19.87
C LEU A 22 11.07 -9.76 -20.54
N LEU A 23 12.37 -9.48 -20.60
CA LEU A 23 12.92 -8.30 -21.28
C LEU A 23 13.58 -8.59 -22.62
N LEU A 24 13.43 -9.79 -23.17
CA LEU A 24 14.07 -10.15 -24.44
C LEU A 24 13.21 -11.12 -25.25
N THR A 25 12.08 -10.67 -25.83
CA THR A 25 11.63 -11.20 -27.15
C THR A 25 10.42 -10.38 -27.62
N VAL A 26 10.69 -9.28 -28.29
CA VAL A 26 9.79 -8.75 -29.32
C VAL A 26 10.12 -9.48 -30.60
N ARG A 27 9.21 -10.29 -31.10
CA ARG A 27 9.21 -10.75 -32.50
C ARG A 27 7.85 -10.51 -33.12
N LEU A 28 7.91 -9.71 -34.16
CA LEU A 28 6.87 -9.55 -35.16
C LEU A 28 6.50 -10.90 -35.80
N GLY A 29 5.23 -11.12 -35.96
CA GLY A 29 4.66 -12.20 -36.76
C GLY A 29 3.36 -11.75 -37.40
N SER A 30 3.45 -11.35 -38.66
CA SER A 30 2.37 -11.15 -39.62
C SER A 30 1.84 -12.51 -40.06
N GLY A 31 0.54 -12.65 -40.29
CA GLY A 31 -0.06 -13.84 -40.92
C GLY A 31 -1.57 -13.75 -41.01
N ALA A 32 -2.04 -13.26 -42.10
CA ALA A 32 -2.93 -13.81 -43.13
C ALA A 32 -4.31 -14.38 -42.70
N ASP A 33 -5.31 -13.71 -43.25
CA ASP A 33 -6.70 -14.11 -43.36
C ASP A 33 -6.90 -15.51 -44.02
N LYS A 34 -7.83 -16.27 -43.48
CA LYS A 34 -8.57 -17.27 -44.22
C LYS A 34 -10.06 -17.16 -43.89
N ALA A 35 -10.81 -16.81 -44.90
CA ALA A 35 -12.23 -16.97 -44.96
C ALA A 35 -12.55 -18.47 -45.10
N ASP A 36 -13.45 -18.97 -44.29
CA ASP A 36 -14.12 -20.24 -44.49
C ASP A 36 -15.61 -19.97 -44.65
N ASP A 37 -16.12 -20.40 -45.81
CA ASP A 37 -17.53 -20.45 -46.15
C ASP A 37 -18.22 -21.46 -45.24
N GLU A 38 -19.29 -21.06 -44.57
CA GLU A 38 -20.21 -21.98 -43.89
C GLU A 38 -21.54 -22.07 -44.63
N ASP A 39 -21.86 -23.29 -44.95
CA ASP A 39 -23.08 -23.72 -45.63
C ASP A 39 -24.32 -23.40 -44.80
N ASP A 40 -25.30 -22.74 -45.41
CA ASP A 40 -26.66 -22.55 -44.92
C ASP A 40 -27.41 -23.89 -44.90
N GLU A 41 -27.46 -24.57 -43.73
CA GLU A 41 -28.46 -25.60 -43.49
C GLU A 41 -29.80 -24.99 -43.04
N ASP A 42 -30.75 -24.99 -43.92
CA ASP A 42 -32.14 -24.56 -43.74
C ASP A 42 -32.87 -25.51 -42.75
N LEU A 43 -32.76 -25.21 -41.43
CA LEU A 43 -33.56 -25.86 -40.40
C LEU A 43 -34.97 -25.23 -40.37
N THR A 44 -35.88 -25.77 -41.13
CA THR A 44 -37.32 -25.50 -41.02
C THR A 44 -37.84 -25.94 -39.65
N VAL A 45 -37.66 -25.06 -38.64
CA VAL A 45 -38.30 -25.19 -37.34
C VAL A 45 -39.79 -24.92 -37.49
N ASN A 46 -40.57 -25.99 -37.38
CA ASN A 46 -42.03 -25.92 -37.29
C ASN A 46 -42.44 -25.08 -36.06
N LYS A 47 -42.59 -23.78 -36.28
CA LYS A 47 -43.10 -22.83 -35.25
C LYS A 47 -44.61 -23.05 -35.12
N THR A 48 -45.01 -24.02 -34.33
CA THR A 48 -46.34 -24.04 -33.74
C THR A 48 -46.42 -22.88 -32.74
N TRP A 49 -46.93 -21.76 -33.21
CA TRP A 49 -47.33 -20.63 -32.35
C TRP A 49 -48.49 -21.11 -31.49
N VAL A 50 -48.19 -21.68 -30.30
CA VAL A 50 -49.20 -21.82 -29.26
C VAL A 50 -49.58 -20.40 -28.89
N LEU A 51 -50.78 -19.96 -29.31
CA LEU A 51 -51.36 -18.68 -28.87
C LEU A 51 -51.44 -18.73 -27.35
N ALA A 52 -50.49 -18.06 -26.69
CA ALA A 52 -50.62 -17.77 -25.26
C ALA A 52 -51.98 -17.04 -25.07
N PRO A 53 -52.78 -17.41 -24.07
CA PRO A 53 -54.06 -16.77 -23.85
C PRO A 53 -53.89 -15.26 -23.86
N LYS A 54 -54.64 -14.54 -24.73
CA LYS A 54 -54.62 -13.07 -24.79
C LYS A 54 -55.10 -12.52 -23.46
N ILE A 55 -54.18 -12.15 -22.61
CA ILE A 55 -54.50 -11.44 -21.38
C ILE A 55 -54.84 -10.00 -21.79
N HIS A 56 -56.07 -9.59 -21.62
CA HIS A 56 -56.49 -8.22 -21.89
C HIS A 56 -55.88 -7.30 -20.82
N GLY A 57 -55.29 -6.14 -21.22
CA GLY A 57 -54.69 -5.17 -20.28
C GLY A 57 -55.67 -4.70 -19.19
N GLY A 58 -56.99 -4.70 -19.46
CA GLY A 58 -58.01 -4.42 -18.49
C GLY A 58 -58.12 -5.43 -17.34
N ASP A 59 -57.85 -6.69 -17.58
CA ASP A 59 -57.85 -7.73 -16.52
C ASP A 59 -56.73 -7.52 -15.52
N VAL A 60 -55.56 -7.07 -15.96
CA VAL A 60 -54.39 -6.78 -15.10
C VAL A 60 -54.67 -5.57 -14.22
N THR A 61 -55.29 -4.51 -14.78
CA THR A 61 -55.64 -3.31 -14.02
C THR A 61 -56.68 -3.66 -12.95
N HIS A 62 -57.70 -4.44 -13.27
CA HIS A 62 -58.72 -4.88 -12.33
C HIS A 62 -58.11 -5.74 -11.18
N ILE A 63 -57.18 -6.66 -11.50
CA ILE A 63 -56.48 -7.44 -10.47
C ILE A 63 -55.72 -6.49 -9.53
N LEU A 64 -54.99 -5.54 -10.11
CA LEU A 64 -54.19 -4.58 -9.32
C LEU A 64 -55.06 -3.72 -8.42
N ASP A 65 -56.18 -3.19 -8.93
CA ASP A 65 -57.13 -2.39 -8.16
C ASP A 65 -57.74 -3.22 -7.04
N SER A 66 -58.11 -4.46 -7.29
CA SER A 66 -58.64 -5.35 -6.27
C SER A 66 -57.65 -5.69 -5.16
N LEU A 67 -56.36 -5.87 -5.52
CA LEU A 67 -55.28 -6.13 -4.56
C LEU A 67 -55.00 -4.94 -3.66
N LEU A 68 -55.14 -3.71 -4.17
CA LEU A 68 -54.88 -2.49 -3.43
C LEU A 68 -56.10 -1.98 -2.66
N GLN A 69 -57.29 -2.51 -2.92
CA GLN A 69 -58.52 -2.13 -2.23
C GLN A 69 -58.45 -2.60 -0.76
N GLY A 70 -58.40 -1.62 0.17
CA GLY A 70 -58.27 -1.91 1.60
C GLY A 70 -56.87 -2.33 2.06
N TYR A 71 -55.88 -2.25 1.19
CA TYR A 71 -54.49 -2.54 1.58
C TYR A 71 -53.86 -1.39 2.34
N ASP A 72 -53.41 -1.60 3.58
CA ASP A 72 -52.65 -0.62 4.37
C ASP A 72 -51.16 -0.90 4.27
N ASN A 73 -50.42 -0.01 3.61
CA ASN A 73 -48.99 -0.10 3.41
C ASN A 73 -48.14 0.29 4.64
N LYS A 74 -48.79 0.78 5.71
CA LYS A 74 -48.10 1.12 6.97
C LYS A 74 -47.91 -0.10 7.88
N LEU A 75 -48.72 -1.14 7.66
CA LEU A 75 -48.70 -2.34 8.48
C LEU A 75 -47.89 -3.44 7.78
N ARG A 76 -46.93 -4.05 8.52
CA ARG A 76 -46.21 -5.20 8.02
C ARG A 76 -47.13 -6.40 7.77
N PRO A 77 -46.78 -7.31 6.86
CA PRO A 77 -47.53 -8.54 6.66
C PRO A 77 -47.64 -9.36 7.95
N ASP A 78 -48.83 -9.95 8.19
CA ASP A 78 -49.09 -10.87 9.31
C ASP A 78 -48.75 -10.29 10.70
N ILE A 79 -48.95 -8.95 10.89
CA ILE A 79 -48.67 -8.26 12.16
C ILE A 79 -49.42 -8.92 13.32
N GLY A 80 -48.71 -9.19 14.42
CA GLY A 80 -49.28 -9.81 15.62
C GLY A 80 -49.54 -11.33 15.49
N VAL A 81 -49.38 -11.94 14.32
CA VAL A 81 -49.62 -13.37 14.07
C VAL A 81 -48.29 -14.13 13.96
N ARG A 82 -47.40 -13.67 13.12
CA ARG A 82 -46.10 -14.31 12.92
C ARG A 82 -45.03 -13.29 12.52
N THR A 83 -43.75 -13.70 12.66
CA THR A 83 -42.59 -12.95 12.20
C THR A 83 -42.55 -12.93 10.66
N THR A 84 -42.31 -11.76 10.09
CA THR A 84 -42.11 -11.61 8.64
C THR A 84 -40.70 -12.01 8.28
N VAL A 85 -40.52 -13.09 7.50
CA VAL A 85 -39.21 -13.53 7.03
C VAL A 85 -38.87 -12.82 5.74
N ILE A 86 -37.69 -12.19 5.69
CA ILE A 86 -37.17 -11.50 4.50
C ILE A 86 -35.94 -12.25 4.02
N GLU A 87 -36.05 -12.88 2.86
CA GLU A 87 -34.91 -13.50 2.18
C GLU A 87 -34.17 -12.43 1.38
N THR A 88 -32.87 -12.28 1.65
CA THR A 88 -32.04 -11.26 1.01
C THR A 88 -31.03 -11.87 0.07
N ASP A 89 -30.75 -11.14 -0.99
CA ASP A 89 -29.89 -11.51 -2.10
C ASP A 89 -29.18 -10.26 -2.60
N VAL A 90 -27.87 -10.30 -2.77
CA VAL A 90 -27.06 -9.13 -3.14
C VAL A 90 -26.22 -9.48 -4.37
N TYR A 91 -26.37 -8.69 -5.41
CA TYR A 91 -25.50 -8.75 -6.57
C TYR A 91 -24.59 -7.53 -6.58
N VAL A 92 -23.28 -7.74 -6.50
CA VAL A 92 -22.27 -6.68 -6.50
C VAL A 92 -21.85 -6.35 -7.92
N ASN A 93 -22.28 -5.20 -8.43
CA ASN A 93 -21.88 -4.70 -9.74
C ASN A 93 -20.41 -4.31 -9.77
N SER A 94 -20.00 -3.51 -8.78
CA SER A 94 -18.62 -3.06 -8.67
C SER A 94 -18.29 -2.62 -7.25
N ILE A 95 -17.05 -2.83 -6.85
CA ILE A 95 -16.45 -2.14 -5.73
C ILE A 95 -15.61 -1.00 -6.31
N GLY A 96 -15.86 0.22 -5.86
CA GLY A 96 -15.19 1.43 -6.30
C GLY A 96 -13.89 1.67 -5.54
N PRO A 97 -13.35 2.90 -5.61
CA PRO A 97 -12.11 3.22 -4.92
C PRO A 97 -12.27 3.05 -3.41
N VAL A 98 -11.27 2.42 -2.80
CA VAL A 98 -11.11 2.40 -1.35
C VAL A 98 -10.32 3.63 -0.97
N ASP A 99 -10.86 4.47 -0.10
CA ASP A 99 -10.20 5.68 0.42
C ASP A 99 -9.63 5.41 1.81
N PRO A 100 -8.30 5.22 1.93
CA PRO A 100 -7.68 5.00 3.23
C PRO A 100 -7.65 6.25 4.11
N ILE A 101 -7.80 7.46 3.54
CA ILE A 101 -7.77 8.72 4.29
C ILE A 101 -9.08 8.87 5.08
N ASN A 102 -10.21 8.64 4.41
CA ASN A 102 -11.52 8.72 5.02
C ASN A 102 -11.98 7.39 5.65
N MET A 103 -11.21 6.30 5.50
CA MET A 103 -11.57 4.96 5.96
C MET A 103 -12.92 4.49 5.41
N GLU A 104 -13.14 4.68 4.11
CA GLU A 104 -14.38 4.34 3.43
C GLU A 104 -14.13 3.68 2.07
N TYR A 105 -15.12 2.97 1.57
CA TYR A 105 -15.13 2.43 0.22
C TYR A 105 -16.49 2.60 -0.42
N THR A 106 -16.51 2.73 -1.74
CA THR A 106 -17.76 2.85 -2.51
C THR A 106 -18.11 1.49 -3.10
N ILE A 107 -19.37 1.10 -3.00
CA ILE A 107 -19.88 -0.13 -3.59
C ILE A 107 -21.18 0.13 -4.34
N ASP A 108 -21.32 -0.43 -5.54
CA ASP A 108 -22.55 -0.41 -6.36
C ASP A 108 -23.14 -1.82 -6.35
N ILE A 109 -24.36 -1.93 -5.81
CA ILE A 109 -25.04 -3.19 -5.60
C ILE A 109 -26.44 -3.16 -6.20
N ILE A 110 -26.94 -4.34 -6.56
CA ILE A 110 -28.36 -4.64 -6.75
C ILE A 110 -28.78 -5.43 -5.53
N PHE A 111 -29.64 -4.81 -4.72
CA PHE A 111 -30.14 -5.37 -3.47
C PHE A 111 -31.54 -5.92 -3.69
N ALA A 112 -31.73 -7.21 -3.47
CA ALA A 112 -33.00 -7.90 -3.63
C ALA A 112 -33.51 -8.41 -2.29
N GLN A 113 -34.80 -8.18 -2.04
CA GLN A 113 -35.53 -8.63 -0.86
C GLN A 113 -36.77 -9.38 -1.29
N THR A 114 -36.97 -10.57 -0.74
CA THR A 114 -38.13 -11.42 -1.00
C THR A 114 -38.85 -11.69 0.30
N TRP A 115 -40.13 -11.43 0.34
CA TRP A 115 -40.96 -11.75 1.48
C TRP A 115 -42.35 -12.25 1.04
N TYR A 116 -43.14 -12.68 1.97
CA TYR A 116 -44.46 -13.19 1.74
C TYR A 116 -45.51 -12.24 2.36
N ASP A 117 -46.50 -11.80 1.54
CA ASP A 117 -47.64 -10.99 1.99
C ASP A 117 -48.93 -11.67 1.58
N SER A 118 -49.68 -12.18 2.57
CA SER A 118 -50.95 -12.88 2.38
C SER A 118 -52.03 -11.99 1.75
N ARG A 119 -51.95 -10.67 1.91
CA ARG A 119 -52.88 -9.67 1.37
C ARG A 119 -52.72 -9.47 -0.14
N LEU A 120 -51.55 -9.85 -0.71
CA LEU A 120 -51.21 -9.67 -2.13
C LEU A 120 -51.42 -10.95 -2.95
N LYS A 121 -52.18 -11.93 -2.43
CA LYS A 121 -52.57 -13.11 -3.16
C LYS A 121 -53.65 -12.78 -4.20
N PHE A 122 -53.51 -13.32 -5.41
CA PHE A 122 -54.48 -13.16 -6.45
C PHE A 122 -54.68 -14.47 -7.22
N ASN A 123 -55.86 -14.66 -7.76
CA ASN A 123 -56.18 -15.80 -8.58
C ASN A 123 -56.36 -15.34 -10.03
N SER A 124 -55.39 -15.69 -10.88
CA SER A 124 -55.38 -15.35 -12.29
C SER A 124 -54.57 -16.37 -13.09
N SER A 125 -54.79 -16.41 -14.39
CA SER A 125 -53.96 -17.15 -15.33
C SER A 125 -52.50 -16.68 -15.36
N MET A 126 -52.29 -15.42 -14.95
CA MET A 126 -50.96 -14.85 -14.76
C MET A 126 -50.35 -15.33 -13.45
N LYS A 127 -49.16 -15.93 -13.53
CA LYS A 127 -48.44 -16.38 -12.33
C LYS A 127 -47.66 -15.28 -11.64
N VAL A 128 -47.28 -14.22 -12.36
CA VAL A 128 -46.44 -13.12 -11.85
C VAL A 128 -46.88 -11.79 -12.43
N LEU A 129 -47.11 -10.80 -11.57
CA LEU A 129 -47.26 -9.39 -11.93
C LEU A 129 -45.92 -8.69 -11.91
N MET A 130 -45.48 -8.17 -13.07
CA MET A 130 -44.30 -7.35 -13.19
C MET A 130 -44.70 -5.88 -13.17
N LEU A 131 -44.31 -5.17 -12.10
CA LEU A 131 -44.76 -3.82 -11.86
C LEU A 131 -43.59 -2.84 -11.95
N ASN A 132 -43.87 -1.62 -12.36
CA ASN A 132 -42.90 -0.55 -12.41
C ASN A 132 -42.62 0.06 -11.04
N SER A 133 -41.62 0.94 -10.99
CA SER A 133 -41.19 1.62 -9.77
C SER A 133 -42.29 2.48 -9.06
N ASN A 134 -43.32 2.94 -9.80
CA ASN A 134 -44.39 3.78 -9.23
C ASN A 134 -45.31 3.03 -8.24
N MET A 135 -45.36 1.69 -8.39
CA MET A 135 -46.15 0.82 -7.52
C MET A 135 -45.50 0.54 -6.17
N VAL A 136 -44.21 0.78 -6.06
CA VAL A 136 -43.40 0.51 -4.84
C VAL A 136 -43.95 1.26 -3.64
N GLY A 137 -44.38 2.52 -3.80
CA GLY A 137 -44.96 3.32 -2.71
C GLY A 137 -46.39 2.94 -2.27
N LYS A 138 -47.06 2.01 -2.98
CA LYS A 138 -48.42 1.57 -2.66
C LYS A 138 -48.48 0.32 -1.80
N ILE A 139 -47.37 -0.41 -1.67
CA ILE A 139 -47.28 -1.61 -0.84
C ILE A 139 -46.32 -1.40 0.32
N TRP A 140 -46.42 -2.27 1.31
CA TRP A 140 -45.44 -2.30 2.41
C TRP A 140 -44.09 -2.81 1.90
N ILE A 141 -43.01 -2.16 2.33
CA ILE A 141 -41.64 -2.49 2.03
C ILE A 141 -40.84 -2.58 3.31
N PRO A 142 -39.93 -3.54 3.48
CA PRO A 142 -39.04 -3.59 4.64
C PRO A 142 -38.21 -2.30 4.81
N ASP A 143 -38.07 -1.87 6.04
CA ASP A 143 -37.33 -0.67 6.47
C ASP A 143 -35.80 -0.90 6.57
N THR A 144 -35.24 -1.66 5.68
CA THR A 144 -33.86 -2.04 5.68
C THR A 144 -32.94 -0.84 5.48
N PHE A 145 -31.93 -0.71 6.34
CA PHE A 145 -30.90 0.31 6.23
C PHE A 145 -29.50 -0.29 6.36
N PHE A 146 -28.50 0.39 5.81
CA PHE A 146 -27.11 -0.01 5.90
C PHE A 146 -26.46 0.66 7.11
N ARG A 147 -26.05 -0.14 8.10
CA ARG A 147 -25.58 0.35 9.41
C ARG A 147 -24.28 1.15 9.32
N ASN A 148 -23.34 0.70 8.48
CA ASN A 148 -22.03 1.31 8.31
C ASN A 148 -21.95 2.23 7.07
N SER A 149 -23.09 2.65 6.53
CA SER A 149 -23.14 3.60 5.42
C SER A 149 -23.01 5.04 5.91
N ARG A 150 -22.10 5.80 5.32
CA ARG A 150 -22.02 7.26 5.49
C ARG A 150 -22.95 7.99 4.55
N LYS A 151 -22.97 7.56 3.30
CA LYS A 151 -23.81 8.12 2.24
C LYS A 151 -24.25 7.01 1.31
N SER A 152 -25.55 7.02 0.96
CA SER A 152 -26.11 6.08 0.01
C SER A 152 -26.97 6.84 -0.98
N ASP A 153 -26.82 6.50 -2.25
CA ASP A 153 -27.59 7.09 -3.34
C ASP A 153 -28.33 5.99 -4.11
N ALA A 154 -29.62 6.20 -4.33
CA ALA A 154 -30.41 5.37 -5.25
C ALA A 154 -30.31 5.93 -6.67
N HIS A 155 -30.38 5.05 -7.66
CA HIS A 155 -30.30 5.45 -9.07
C HIS A 155 -31.69 5.79 -9.62
N TRP A 156 -31.82 6.98 -10.23
CA TRP A 156 -33.08 7.55 -10.69
C TRP A 156 -33.20 7.71 -12.21
N ILE A 157 -32.14 7.48 -12.95
CA ILE A 157 -32.05 7.73 -14.39
C ILE A 157 -32.04 6.41 -15.18
N THR A 158 -32.87 6.29 -16.24
CA THR A 158 -33.89 7.26 -16.73
C THR A 158 -35.17 7.26 -15.91
N THR A 159 -35.50 6.16 -15.27
CA THR A 159 -36.57 5.97 -14.27
C THR A 159 -35.94 5.38 -13.01
N PRO A 160 -36.62 5.45 -11.84
CA PRO A 160 -36.08 4.84 -10.62
C PRO A 160 -35.68 3.36 -10.86
N ASN A 161 -34.42 3.01 -10.57
CA ASN A 161 -33.89 1.67 -10.80
C ASN A 161 -34.40 0.70 -9.71
N ARG A 162 -35.68 0.44 -9.73
CA ARG A 162 -36.42 -0.42 -8.80
C ARG A 162 -37.29 -1.37 -9.59
N LEU A 163 -37.37 -2.61 -9.14
CA LEU A 163 -38.20 -3.66 -9.73
C LEU A 163 -39.09 -4.23 -8.65
N LEU A 164 -40.37 -4.40 -8.98
CA LEU A 164 -41.35 -5.04 -8.11
C LEU A 164 -42.02 -6.19 -8.89
N ARG A 165 -41.98 -7.39 -8.29
CA ARG A 165 -42.71 -8.55 -8.81
C ARG A 165 -43.55 -9.15 -7.71
N ILE A 166 -44.81 -9.46 -8.01
CA ILE A 166 -45.75 -10.13 -7.12
C ILE A 166 -46.22 -11.42 -7.76
N TRP A 167 -46.03 -12.52 -7.06
CA TRP A 167 -46.53 -13.83 -7.51
C TRP A 167 -47.94 -14.06 -6.99
N SER A 168 -48.68 -14.89 -7.70
CA SER A 168 -50.06 -15.27 -7.36
C SER A 168 -50.20 -15.88 -5.96
N ASP A 169 -49.13 -16.47 -5.43
CA ASP A 169 -49.08 -17.04 -4.08
C ASP A 169 -48.89 -15.98 -2.96
N GLY A 170 -48.70 -14.70 -3.31
CA GLY A 170 -48.43 -13.62 -2.39
C GLY A 170 -46.95 -13.36 -2.10
N ARG A 171 -46.05 -14.03 -2.77
CA ARG A 171 -44.61 -13.75 -2.68
C ARG A 171 -44.29 -12.44 -3.40
N VAL A 172 -43.53 -11.56 -2.76
CA VAL A 172 -43.10 -10.26 -3.28
C VAL A 172 -41.58 -10.23 -3.42
N LEU A 173 -41.09 -9.85 -4.57
CA LEU A 173 -39.68 -9.56 -4.82
C LEU A 173 -39.54 -8.06 -5.09
N TYR A 174 -38.75 -7.39 -4.27
CA TYR A 174 -38.36 -6.01 -4.44
C TYR A 174 -36.86 -5.92 -4.65
N THR A 175 -36.43 -5.30 -5.75
CA THR A 175 -35.03 -5.15 -6.09
C THR A 175 -34.73 -3.69 -6.40
N LEU A 176 -33.60 -3.18 -5.92
CA LEU A 176 -33.18 -1.81 -6.18
C LEU A 176 -31.66 -1.75 -6.36
N ARG A 177 -31.21 -0.80 -7.18
CA ARG A 177 -29.80 -0.49 -7.36
C ARG A 177 -29.38 0.65 -6.45
N LEU A 178 -28.28 0.45 -5.71
CA LEU A 178 -27.75 1.39 -4.73
C LEU A 178 -26.24 1.56 -4.94
N THR A 179 -25.78 2.81 -4.80
CA THR A 179 -24.37 3.12 -4.57
C THR A 179 -24.19 3.54 -3.14
N ILE A 180 -23.34 2.86 -2.40
CA ILE A 180 -23.15 3.03 -0.97
C ILE A 180 -21.70 3.36 -0.68
N ASN A 181 -21.45 4.45 0.05
CA ASN A 181 -20.17 4.72 0.70
C ASN A 181 -20.21 4.13 2.10
N ALA A 182 -19.55 3.00 2.27
CA ALA A 182 -19.52 2.26 3.52
C ALA A 182 -18.22 2.49 4.28
N GLU A 183 -18.29 2.52 5.59
CA GLU A 183 -17.11 2.59 6.45
C GLU A 183 -16.35 1.26 6.42
N CYS A 184 -15.02 1.36 6.29
CA CYS A 184 -14.12 0.23 6.44
C CYS A 184 -12.91 0.67 7.26
N TYR A 185 -12.80 0.17 8.47
CA TYR A 185 -11.65 0.44 9.31
C TYR A 185 -10.43 -0.31 8.78
N LEU A 186 -9.42 0.44 8.33
CA LEU A 186 -8.18 -0.10 7.76
C LEU A 186 -7.07 -0.09 8.81
N GLN A 187 -6.54 -1.28 9.12
CA GLN A 187 -5.35 -1.41 9.97
C GLN A 187 -4.10 -1.30 9.11
N LEU A 188 -3.45 -0.13 9.16
CA LEU A 188 -2.34 0.22 8.27
C LEU A 188 -0.95 -0.09 8.85
N HIS A 189 -0.83 -0.95 9.90
CA HIS A 189 0.47 -1.30 10.49
C HIS A 189 1.43 -1.89 9.46
N ASN A 190 0.94 -2.81 8.62
CA ASN A 190 1.74 -3.48 7.60
C ASN A 190 1.71 -2.77 6.24
N PHE A 191 1.19 -1.54 6.19
CA PHE A 191 1.11 -0.79 4.93
C PHE A 191 2.50 -0.67 4.26
N PRO A 192 2.62 -0.97 2.94
CA PRO A 192 1.59 -1.30 1.96
C PRO A 192 1.35 -2.80 1.72
N MET A 193 1.80 -3.67 2.61
CA MET A 193 1.64 -5.14 2.54
C MET A 193 0.44 -5.62 3.36
N ASP A 194 -0.63 -4.83 3.36
CA ASP A 194 -1.81 -5.00 4.20
C ASP A 194 -2.94 -5.71 3.46
N GLU A 195 -3.67 -6.52 4.21
CA GLU A 195 -4.91 -7.15 3.79
C GLU A 195 -6.05 -6.66 4.68
N HIS A 196 -7.21 -6.43 4.08
CA HIS A 196 -8.35 -5.87 4.78
C HIS A 196 -9.62 -6.64 4.46
N SER A 197 -10.53 -6.66 5.42
CA SER A 197 -11.86 -7.25 5.29
C SER A 197 -12.88 -6.14 5.52
N CYS A 198 -13.42 -5.58 4.45
CA CYS A 198 -14.38 -4.47 4.50
C CYS A 198 -15.80 -5.01 4.64
N PRO A 199 -16.54 -4.66 5.72
CA PRO A 199 -17.90 -5.09 5.93
C PRO A 199 -18.91 -4.21 5.17
N LEU A 200 -20.03 -4.82 4.78
CA LEU A 200 -21.27 -4.15 4.41
C LEU A 200 -22.37 -4.71 5.32
N GLU A 201 -22.89 -3.90 6.23
CA GLU A 201 -23.83 -4.31 7.25
C GLU A 201 -25.21 -3.73 6.98
N PHE A 202 -26.26 -4.55 7.07
CA PHE A 202 -27.62 -4.06 6.98
C PHE A 202 -28.54 -4.77 7.99
N SER A 203 -29.57 -4.06 8.40
CA SER A 203 -30.59 -4.55 9.33
C SER A 203 -31.92 -3.80 9.16
N SER A 204 -32.99 -4.19 9.84
CA SER A 204 -34.17 -3.35 10.01
C SER A 204 -33.89 -2.21 11.00
N TYR A 205 -34.46 -1.03 10.76
CA TYR A 205 -34.32 0.11 11.64
C TYR A 205 -35.31 0.04 12.82
N GLY A 206 -36.59 -0.20 12.56
CA GLY A 206 -37.67 -0.13 13.53
C GLY A 206 -38.18 -1.48 14.05
N TYR A 207 -37.96 -2.57 13.31
CA TYR A 207 -38.53 -3.88 13.65
C TYR A 207 -37.50 -4.80 14.29
N PRO A 208 -37.70 -5.23 15.54
CA PRO A 208 -36.86 -6.20 16.21
C PRO A 208 -37.04 -7.62 15.61
N ARG A 209 -36.17 -8.55 16.00
CA ARG A 209 -36.12 -9.94 15.51
C ARG A 209 -37.44 -10.71 15.61
N ASN A 210 -38.24 -10.44 16.63
CA ASN A 210 -39.56 -11.07 16.81
C ASN A 210 -40.59 -10.62 15.76
N GLU A 211 -40.34 -9.51 15.08
CA GLU A 211 -41.23 -8.98 14.04
C GLU A 211 -40.67 -9.20 12.62
N ILE A 212 -39.36 -8.97 12.38
CA ILE A 212 -38.72 -9.19 11.10
C ILE A 212 -37.48 -10.08 11.30
N GLU A 213 -37.39 -11.14 10.54
CA GLU A 213 -36.27 -12.05 10.47
C GLU A 213 -35.63 -12.01 9.09
N TYR A 214 -34.35 -11.58 9.02
CA TYR A 214 -33.58 -11.65 7.78
C TYR A 214 -32.93 -13.00 7.61
N LYS A 215 -32.95 -13.53 6.39
CA LYS A 215 -32.27 -14.78 6.01
C LYS A 215 -31.53 -14.61 4.68
N TRP A 216 -30.38 -15.23 4.58
CA TRP A 216 -29.70 -15.36 3.28
C TRP A 216 -30.41 -16.38 2.40
N LYS A 217 -30.62 -16.02 1.15
CA LYS A 217 -31.07 -16.95 0.13
C LYS A 217 -29.92 -17.93 -0.20
N LYS A 218 -30.21 -19.06 -0.85
CA LYS A 218 -29.23 -20.11 -1.16
C LYS A 218 -28.01 -19.60 -1.95
N THR A 219 -28.19 -18.67 -2.89
CA THR A 219 -27.14 -17.93 -3.60
C THR A 219 -27.13 -16.49 -3.10
N SER A 220 -26.63 -16.28 -1.88
CA SER A 220 -26.85 -15.05 -1.13
C SER A 220 -26.11 -13.82 -1.67
N VAL A 221 -24.90 -14.02 -2.17
CA VAL A 221 -24.07 -12.92 -2.70
C VAL A 221 -23.39 -13.37 -3.99
N GLU A 222 -23.69 -12.67 -5.05
CA GLU A 222 -23.07 -12.85 -6.35
C GLU A 222 -22.27 -11.61 -6.72
N VAL A 223 -21.18 -11.78 -7.43
CA VAL A 223 -20.30 -10.69 -7.85
C VAL A 223 -20.13 -10.68 -9.36
N ALA A 224 -20.14 -9.50 -9.95
CA ALA A 224 -19.73 -9.30 -11.33
C ALA A 224 -18.24 -9.60 -11.50
N ASP A 225 -17.75 -9.74 -12.73
CA ASP A 225 -16.33 -10.00 -12.99
C ASP A 225 -15.45 -8.90 -12.36
N PRO A 226 -14.59 -9.24 -11.37
CA PRO A 226 -13.75 -8.26 -10.67
C PRO A 226 -12.77 -7.50 -11.56
N LYS A 227 -12.53 -7.96 -12.79
CA LYS A 227 -11.65 -7.28 -13.74
C LYS A 227 -12.14 -5.88 -14.11
N TYR A 228 -13.43 -5.63 -14.06
CA TYR A 228 -14.05 -4.35 -14.41
C TYR A 228 -14.21 -3.42 -13.21
N TRP A 229 -13.83 -3.86 -12.00
CA TRP A 229 -13.97 -3.06 -10.80
C TRP A 229 -12.89 -1.98 -10.71
N ARG A 230 -13.24 -0.84 -10.12
CA ARG A 230 -12.32 0.29 -9.94
C ARG A 230 -11.41 0.12 -8.72
N LEU A 231 -10.89 -1.09 -8.51
CA LEU A 231 -9.93 -1.43 -7.46
C LEU A 231 -8.50 -1.31 -7.98
N TYR A 232 -8.02 -0.05 -8.15
CA TYR A 232 -6.69 0.20 -8.70
C TYR A 232 -5.57 -0.25 -7.76
N GLN A 233 -5.76 -0.05 -6.45
CA GLN A 233 -4.76 -0.32 -5.42
C GLN A 233 -4.93 -1.69 -4.74
N PHE A 234 -6.09 -2.34 -4.91
CA PHE A 234 -6.42 -3.60 -4.26
C PHE A 234 -6.69 -4.71 -5.27
N ALA A 235 -6.52 -5.93 -4.82
CA ALA A 235 -7.02 -7.13 -5.47
C ALA A 235 -8.16 -7.68 -4.61
N PHE A 236 -9.26 -8.08 -5.25
CA PHE A 236 -10.32 -8.80 -4.59
C PHE A 236 -9.89 -10.26 -4.40
N VAL A 237 -9.90 -10.72 -3.16
CA VAL A 237 -9.47 -12.06 -2.76
C VAL A 237 -10.68 -12.99 -2.63
N GLY A 238 -11.72 -12.52 -1.97
CA GLY A 238 -12.91 -13.31 -1.74
C GLY A 238 -13.99 -12.54 -0.98
N LEU A 239 -15.10 -13.21 -0.74
CA LEU A 239 -16.19 -12.70 0.08
C LEU A 239 -16.68 -13.79 1.04
N ARG A 240 -17.23 -13.34 2.15
CA ARG A 240 -17.94 -14.17 3.13
C ARG A 240 -19.12 -13.41 3.68
N ASN A 241 -20.15 -14.10 4.10
CA ASN A 241 -21.32 -13.51 4.73
C ASN A 241 -21.56 -14.13 6.10
N THR A 242 -22.07 -13.30 7.01
CA THR A 242 -22.43 -13.72 8.38
C THR A 242 -23.78 -13.15 8.75
N THR A 243 -24.36 -13.72 9.80
CA THR A 243 -25.57 -13.21 10.41
C THR A 243 -25.34 -13.16 11.92
N GLU A 244 -25.52 -12.00 12.51
CA GLU A 244 -25.31 -11.74 13.93
C GLU A 244 -26.57 -11.19 14.57
N ILE A 245 -26.72 -11.34 15.87
CA ILE A 245 -27.83 -10.75 16.64
C ILE A 245 -27.23 -9.67 17.53
N SER A 246 -27.73 -8.46 17.35
CA SER A 246 -27.36 -7.31 18.19
C SER A 246 -28.42 -7.09 19.26
N HIS A 247 -28.02 -7.17 20.51
CA HIS A 247 -28.88 -6.87 21.66
C HIS A 247 -28.86 -5.38 21.94
N THR A 248 -30.01 -4.71 21.83
CA THR A 248 -30.14 -3.28 22.14
C THR A 248 -31.24 -3.05 23.15
N LEU A 249 -31.31 -1.85 23.73
CA LEU A 249 -32.37 -1.47 24.68
C LEU A 249 -33.78 -1.56 24.09
N SER A 250 -33.89 -1.41 22.75
CA SER A 250 -35.17 -1.48 22.02
C SER A 250 -35.55 -2.88 21.55
N GLY A 251 -34.66 -3.87 21.78
CA GLY A 251 -34.86 -5.26 21.38
C GLY A 251 -33.66 -5.86 20.67
N ASP A 252 -33.85 -7.09 20.21
CA ASP A 252 -32.84 -7.84 19.47
C ASP A 252 -33.01 -7.59 17.97
N TYR A 253 -31.94 -7.21 17.28
CA TYR A 253 -31.93 -6.98 15.85
C TYR A 253 -31.02 -7.95 15.13
N ILE A 254 -31.44 -8.43 13.97
CA ILE A 254 -30.61 -9.26 13.11
C ILE A 254 -29.76 -8.34 12.23
N ILE A 255 -28.44 -8.51 12.30
CA ILE A 255 -27.47 -7.84 11.45
C ILE A 255 -26.96 -8.84 10.41
N MET A 256 -27.14 -8.49 9.16
CA MET A 256 -26.61 -9.22 8.01
C MET A 256 -25.34 -8.53 7.55
N THR A 257 -24.21 -9.25 7.53
CA THR A 257 -22.91 -8.68 7.15
C THR A 257 -22.29 -9.44 5.99
N ILE A 258 -21.81 -8.71 5.00
CA ILE A 258 -20.99 -9.22 3.90
C ILE A 258 -19.60 -8.65 4.11
N PHE A 259 -18.59 -9.51 4.15
CA PHE A 259 -17.19 -9.11 4.21
C PHE A 259 -16.54 -9.27 2.83
N PHE A 260 -15.88 -8.22 2.37
CA PHE A 260 -15.07 -8.22 1.14
C PHE A 260 -13.60 -8.25 1.52
N ASP A 261 -12.93 -9.36 1.20
CA ASP A 261 -11.51 -9.52 1.50
C ASP A 261 -10.68 -8.92 0.37
N LEU A 262 -9.87 -7.92 0.72
CA LEU A 262 -9.09 -7.10 -0.19
C LEU A 262 -7.61 -7.18 0.19
N SER A 263 -6.73 -7.43 -0.78
CA SER A 263 -5.27 -7.42 -0.61
C SER A 263 -4.66 -6.29 -1.43
N ARG A 264 -3.76 -5.49 -0.84
CA ARG A 264 -3.17 -4.33 -1.53
C ARG A 264 -2.12 -4.73 -2.55
N ARG A 265 -2.11 -4.01 -3.69
CA ARG A 265 -1.10 -4.15 -4.74
C ARG A 265 0.09 -3.24 -4.47
N MET A 266 1.25 -3.83 -4.28
CA MET A 266 2.47 -3.11 -3.90
C MET A 266 3.15 -2.31 -5.03
N GLY A 267 2.85 -2.59 -6.30
CA GLY A 267 3.61 -2.07 -7.43
C GLY A 267 3.80 -0.55 -7.45
N TYR A 268 2.74 0.20 -7.16
CA TYR A 268 2.78 1.66 -7.10
C TYR A 268 3.76 2.15 -6.01
N PHE A 269 3.64 1.63 -4.79
CA PHE A 269 4.47 2.06 -3.66
C PHE A 269 5.93 1.65 -3.83
N THR A 270 6.18 0.50 -4.44
CA THR A 270 7.53 0.05 -4.78
C THR A 270 8.23 1.05 -5.68
N ILE A 271 7.59 1.45 -6.77
CA ILE A 271 8.17 2.39 -7.75
C ILE A 271 8.26 3.80 -7.18
N GLN A 272 7.23 4.26 -6.47
CA GLN A 272 7.12 5.65 -6.01
C GLN A 272 7.94 5.93 -4.76
N THR A 273 8.08 4.97 -3.85
CA THR A 273 8.69 5.20 -2.53
C THR A 273 9.93 4.35 -2.29
N TYR A 274 9.85 3.02 -2.40
CA TYR A 274 10.94 2.13 -2.03
C TYR A 274 12.17 2.31 -2.92
N ILE A 275 12.00 2.30 -4.24
CA ILE A 275 13.11 2.46 -5.19
C ILE A 275 13.81 3.82 -5.01
N PRO A 276 13.12 4.99 -4.98
CA PRO A 276 13.79 6.27 -4.76
C PRO A 276 14.52 6.36 -3.42
N CYS A 277 13.97 5.80 -2.34
CA CYS A 277 14.65 5.75 -1.05
C CYS A 277 15.93 4.94 -1.11
N ILE A 278 15.91 3.74 -1.70
CA ILE A 278 17.09 2.89 -1.87
C ILE A 278 18.16 3.61 -2.71
N LEU A 279 17.75 4.21 -3.84
CA LEU A 279 18.68 4.94 -4.71
C LEU A 279 19.33 6.13 -4.01
N THR A 280 18.59 6.86 -3.17
CA THR A 280 19.13 7.98 -2.39
C THR A 280 20.15 7.50 -1.35
N VAL A 281 19.90 6.35 -0.70
CA VAL A 281 20.87 5.73 0.23
C VAL A 281 22.13 5.31 -0.53
N VAL A 282 21.99 4.66 -1.69
CA VAL A 282 23.14 4.27 -2.53
C VAL A 282 23.92 5.51 -3.00
N LEU A 283 23.22 6.58 -3.39
CA LEU A 283 23.84 7.85 -3.78
C LEU A 283 24.65 8.47 -2.63
N SER A 284 24.16 8.36 -1.38
CA SER A 284 24.90 8.88 -0.23
C SER A 284 26.26 8.17 -0.03
N TRP A 285 26.39 6.89 -0.41
CA TRP A 285 27.64 6.14 -0.29
C TRP A 285 28.72 6.59 -1.28
N VAL A 286 28.33 7.26 -2.37
CA VAL A 286 29.30 7.82 -3.33
C VAL A 286 30.28 8.77 -2.63
N SER A 287 29.85 9.42 -1.53
CA SER A 287 30.71 10.27 -0.73
C SER A 287 31.98 9.56 -0.20
N PHE A 288 31.91 8.25 0.09
CA PHE A 288 33.05 7.46 0.58
C PHE A 288 34.14 7.22 -0.47
N TRP A 289 33.82 7.38 -1.77
CA TRP A 289 34.75 7.22 -2.89
C TRP A 289 35.40 8.53 -3.33
N ILE A 290 34.81 9.69 -2.92
CA ILE A 290 35.35 11.00 -3.21
C ILE A 290 36.54 11.26 -2.28
N ASN A 291 37.58 11.95 -2.77
CA ASN A 291 38.76 12.31 -1.98
C ASN A 291 38.36 13.05 -0.69
N LYS A 292 39.00 12.69 0.42
CA LYS A 292 38.79 13.27 1.77
C LYS A 292 39.00 14.81 1.83
N ASP A 293 39.86 15.37 0.96
CA ASP A 293 40.16 16.80 0.91
C ASP A 293 39.14 17.62 0.10
N ALA A 294 38.23 16.97 -0.62
CA ALA A 294 37.17 17.61 -1.40
C ALA A 294 35.95 17.99 -0.51
N VAL A 295 36.18 18.88 0.46
CA VAL A 295 35.18 19.28 1.46
C VAL A 295 33.87 19.80 0.84
N PRO A 296 33.88 20.72 -0.15
CA PRO A 296 32.63 21.23 -0.73
C PRO A 296 31.80 20.15 -1.43
N ALA A 297 32.46 19.19 -2.12
CA ALA A 297 31.77 18.14 -2.83
C ALA A 297 31.06 17.14 -1.90
N ARG A 298 31.74 16.67 -0.85
CA ARG A 298 31.17 15.72 0.13
C ARG A 298 30.07 16.35 0.98
N THR A 299 30.23 17.60 1.43
CA THR A 299 29.21 18.31 2.19
C THR A 299 27.97 18.60 1.35
N SER A 300 28.14 19.05 0.12
CA SER A 300 27.03 19.30 -0.81
C SER A 300 26.25 18.02 -1.08
N LEU A 301 26.94 16.92 -1.40
CA LEU A 301 26.31 15.61 -1.64
C LEU A 301 25.54 15.11 -0.39
N GLY A 302 26.13 15.21 0.80
CA GLY A 302 25.48 14.80 2.05
C GLY A 302 24.23 15.62 2.35
N ILE A 303 24.30 16.95 2.23
CA ILE A 303 23.15 17.83 2.48
C ILE A 303 22.04 17.58 1.47
N THR A 304 22.36 17.46 0.18
CA THR A 304 21.36 17.21 -0.87
C THR A 304 20.65 15.87 -0.68
N THR A 305 21.37 14.80 -0.29
CA THR A 305 20.74 13.49 -0.04
C THR A 305 19.86 13.52 1.20
N VAL A 306 20.23 14.21 2.27
CA VAL A 306 19.36 14.39 3.45
C VAL A 306 18.10 15.17 3.10
N LEU A 307 18.22 16.28 2.35
CA LEU A 307 17.05 17.05 1.89
C LEU A 307 16.13 16.23 0.97
N THR A 308 16.72 15.43 0.09
CA THR A 308 15.93 14.52 -0.75
C THR A 308 15.16 13.49 0.09
N MET A 309 15.79 12.92 1.12
CA MET A 309 15.09 11.96 2.00
C MET A 309 13.96 12.61 2.78
N THR A 310 14.12 13.85 3.25
CA THR A 310 13.03 14.58 3.94
C THR A 310 11.84 14.84 3.01
N THR A 311 12.09 15.21 1.76
CA THR A 311 11.02 15.40 0.76
C THR A 311 10.33 14.09 0.42
N LEU A 312 11.07 13.00 0.23
CA LEU A 312 10.50 11.66 -0.02
C LEU A 312 9.65 11.17 1.16
N SER A 313 10.11 11.38 2.39
CA SER A 313 9.33 11.06 3.61
C SER A 313 8.00 11.84 3.65
N THR A 314 8.02 13.13 3.32
CA THR A 314 6.81 13.95 3.28
C THR A 314 5.84 13.51 2.19
N ILE A 315 6.33 13.13 1.00
CA ILE A 315 5.51 12.65 -0.10
C ILE A 315 4.89 11.30 0.26
N ALA A 316 5.66 10.37 0.83
CA ALA A 316 5.18 9.06 1.25
C ALA A 316 4.01 9.15 2.24
N ARG A 317 4.07 10.10 3.19
CA ARG A 317 3.02 10.33 4.19
C ARG A 317 1.74 10.96 3.64
N LYS A 318 1.77 11.63 2.48
CA LYS A 318 0.58 12.27 1.89
C LYS A 318 -0.49 11.27 1.45
N SER A 319 -0.12 10.05 1.12
CA SER A 319 -1.05 9.00 0.68
C SER A 319 -1.75 8.25 1.83
N LEU A 320 -1.43 8.59 3.08
CA LEU A 320 -1.92 7.93 4.29
C LEU A 320 -2.70 8.90 5.18
N PRO A 321 -3.69 8.40 5.93
CA PRO A 321 -4.31 9.19 6.98
C PRO A 321 -3.29 9.53 8.08
N LYS A 322 -3.61 10.52 8.91
CA LYS A 322 -2.76 10.93 10.04
C LYS A 322 -2.93 9.95 11.21
N VAL A 323 -2.43 8.72 11.03
CA VAL A 323 -2.46 7.70 12.09
C VAL A 323 -1.37 7.95 13.13
N SER A 324 -1.63 7.56 14.39
CA SER A 324 -0.71 7.74 15.52
C SER A 324 0.34 6.63 15.66
N TYR A 325 0.29 5.60 14.85
CA TYR A 325 1.22 4.47 14.87
C TYR A 325 2.15 4.47 13.65
N VAL A 326 3.26 3.76 13.79
CA VAL A 326 4.27 3.61 12.72
C VAL A 326 3.82 2.53 11.74
N THR A 327 3.82 2.85 10.46
CA THR A 327 3.56 1.88 9.39
C THR A 327 4.86 1.19 8.93
N ALA A 328 4.76 0.05 8.25
CA ALA A 328 5.93 -0.63 7.70
C ALA A 328 6.72 0.27 6.72
N MET A 329 6.01 1.05 5.90
CA MET A 329 6.65 2.02 5.00
C MET A 329 7.40 3.12 5.76
N ASP A 330 6.83 3.64 6.87
CA ASP A 330 7.49 4.67 7.68
C ASP A 330 8.76 4.14 8.34
N LEU A 331 8.73 2.90 8.83
CA LEU A 331 9.91 2.23 9.38
C LEU A 331 11.02 2.16 8.32
N PHE A 332 10.68 1.74 7.10
CA PHE A 332 11.64 1.66 6.00
C PHE A 332 12.26 3.01 5.68
N VAL A 333 11.43 4.04 5.47
CA VAL A 333 11.88 5.41 5.16
C VAL A 333 12.71 5.99 6.30
N SER A 334 12.33 5.75 7.56
CA SER A 334 13.08 6.22 8.74
C SER A 334 14.45 5.59 8.82
N VAL A 335 14.57 4.28 8.56
CA VAL A 335 15.88 3.62 8.53
C VAL A 335 16.72 4.12 7.38
N CYS A 336 16.18 4.31 6.17
CA CYS A 336 16.89 4.93 5.06
C CYS A 336 17.41 6.33 5.42
N PHE A 337 16.60 7.13 6.12
CA PHE A 337 17.00 8.45 6.61
C PHE A 337 18.18 8.36 7.59
N ILE A 338 18.15 7.39 8.52
CA ILE A 338 19.24 7.16 9.48
C ILE A 338 20.54 6.79 8.73
N PHE A 339 20.48 5.93 7.70
CA PHE A 339 21.65 5.56 6.90
C PHE A 339 22.25 6.77 6.18
N VAL A 340 21.44 7.62 5.56
CA VAL A 340 21.89 8.83 4.85
C VAL A 340 22.49 9.83 5.85
N PHE A 341 21.85 10.04 7.00
CA PHE A 341 22.34 10.92 8.04
C PHE A 341 23.63 10.41 8.67
N ALA A 342 23.75 9.10 8.91
CA ALA A 342 24.97 8.47 9.43
C ALA A 342 26.13 8.63 8.45
N ALA A 343 25.91 8.54 7.13
CA ALA A 343 26.92 8.79 6.12
C ALA A 343 27.42 10.24 6.14
N LEU A 344 26.52 11.22 6.38
CA LEU A 344 26.91 12.62 6.55
C LEU A 344 27.71 12.83 7.84
N MET A 345 27.29 12.24 8.96
CA MET A 345 27.99 12.32 10.25
C MET A 345 29.36 11.65 10.24
N GLU A 346 29.50 10.55 9.49
CA GLU A 346 30.81 9.91 9.26
C GLU A 346 31.79 10.91 8.64
N TYR A 347 31.35 11.61 7.58
CA TYR A 347 32.19 12.63 6.96
C TYR A 347 32.51 13.79 7.93
N GLY A 348 31.54 14.27 8.73
CA GLY A 348 31.77 15.29 9.74
C GLY A 348 32.83 14.91 10.76
N THR A 349 32.80 13.66 11.24
CA THR A 349 33.79 13.13 12.19
C THR A 349 35.17 13.01 11.55
N LEU A 350 35.25 12.51 10.32
CA LEU A 350 36.47 12.40 9.53
C LEU A 350 37.13 13.79 9.36
N HIS A 351 36.36 14.80 8.98
CA HIS A 351 36.82 16.16 8.78
C HIS A 351 37.34 16.79 10.09
N TYR A 352 36.63 16.64 11.20
CA TYR A 352 37.01 17.14 12.51
C TYR A 352 38.38 16.59 12.95
N PHE A 353 38.58 15.28 12.87
CA PHE A 353 39.85 14.63 13.23
C PHE A 353 41.01 15.05 12.31
N THR A 354 40.72 15.21 11.00
CA THR A 354 41.74 15.63 10.03
C THR A 354 42.16 17.10 10.26
N SER A 355 41.22 17.99 10.57
CA SER A 355 41.48 19.42 10.83
C SER A 355 42.29 19.63 12.09
N ASN A 356 41.97 18.95 13.19
CA ASN A 356 42.71 19.05 14.45
C ASN A 356 44.17 18.61 14.30
N ARG A 357 44.45 17.58 13.49
CA ARG A 357 45.80 17.10 13.22
C ARG A 357 46.62 18.09 12.40
N LYS A 358 46.00 18.85 11.46
CA LYS A 358 46.70 19.95 10.73
C LYS A 358 47.04 21.12 11.66
N GLY A 359 46.20 21.43 12.66
CA GLY A 359 46.44 22.46 13.66
C GLY A 359 47.64 22.17 14.60
N ASP A 360 47.82 20.93 15.03
CA ASP A 360 48.95 20.51 15.87
C ASP A 360 50.28 20.53 15.11
N LYS A 361 50.32 20.08 13.87
CA LYS A 361 51.54 20.17 13.03
C LYS A 361 51.94 21.63 12.73
N GLY A 362 50.98 22.54 12.65
CA GLY A 362 51.24 23.98 12.48
C GLY A 362 51.87 24.64 13.73
N LYS A 363 51.47 24.18 14.92
CA LYS A 363 52.04 24.65 16.19
C LYS A 363 53.47 24.12 16.41
N GLU A 364 53.77 22.90 16.05
CA GLU A 364 55.09 22.29 16.17
C GLU A 364 56.12 22.93 15.22
N LYS A 365 55.74 23.30 13.99
CA LYS A 365 56.59 24.02 13.04
C LYS A 365 56.90 25.45 13.51
N LYS A 366 55.99 26.15 14.21
CA LYS A 366 56.23 27.48 14.79
C LYS A 366 57.07 27.46 16.07
N ALA A 367 57.09 26.36 16.80
CA ALA A 367 57.92 26.20 18.01
C ALA A 367 59.39 25.88 17.71
N LYS A 368 59.74 25.41 16.50
CA LYS A 368 61.13 25.07 16.09
C LYS A 368 61.86 26.21 15.41
N SER A 369 61.30 27.38 15.17
CA SER A 369 61.97 28.57 14.65
C SER A 369 62.24 29.58 15.78
N LYS A 370 63.17 29.27 16.69
CA LYS A 370 63.82 30.31 17.51
C LYS A 370 65.01 30.87 16.72
N PRO A 371 65.21 32.21 16.70
CA PRO A 371 66.29 32.85 15.96
C PRO A 371 67.65 32.60 16.62
N SER A 372 68.56 31.99 15.90
CA SER A 372 69.99 32.00 16.26
C SER A 372 70.61 33.38 15.96
N VAL A 373 71.14 34.00 16.96
CA VAL A 373 71.93 35.23 16.90
C VAL A 373 73.14 35.02 16.00
N SER A 374 73.27 35.82 14.94
CA SER A 374 74.42 35.86 14.05
C SER A 374 75.35 37.01 14.47
N LEU A 375 76.54 36.63 14.83
CA LEU A 375 77.71 37.53 14.89
C LEU A 375 78.24 37.77 13.48
N LYS A 376 78.40 39.07 13.11
CA LYS A 376 79.15 39.51 11.91
C LYS A 376 80.64 39.49 12.17
N PRO A 377 81.47 39.33 11.12
CA PRO A 377 82.59 40.24 10.81
C PRO A 377 82.74 40.55 9.31
N PRO A 378 83.69 41.40 8.87
CA PRO A 378 83.42 42.52 8.02
C PRO A 378 83.84 42.38 6.56
N ALA A 379 83.47 43.37 5.80
CA ALA A 379 83.55 43.51 4.34
C ALA A 379 84.96 43.47 3.73
N ILE A 380 85.07 42.96 2.50
CA ILE A 380 85.99 43.44 1.44
C ILE A 380 85.25 43.47 0.13
N ALA A 381 85.32 44.64 -0.53
CA ALA A 381 84.77 44.92 -1.84
C ALA A 381 85.69 44.38 -2.97
N VAL A 382 85.13 43.97 -4.08
CA VAL A 382 85.61 44.31 -5.46
C VAL A 382 84.53 43.95 -6.50
N ARG A 383 84.27 44.91 -7.41
CA ARG A 383 83.46 44.93 -8.64
C ARG A 383 84.22 44.28 -9.79
N PRO A 384 83.70 44.32 -11.04
CA PRO A 384 82.41 43.93 -11.63
C PRO A 384 82.55 43.03 -12.90
N GLY A 385 81.48 42.60 -13.44
CA GLY A 385 81.49 42.09 -14.85
C GLY A 385 80.48 41.06 -15.22
N SER A 386 79.43 41.54 -15.85
CA SER A 386 78.72 40.98 -17.03
C SER A 386 78.09 39.58 -17.02
N THR A 387 76.87 39.67 -17.41
CA THR A 387 76.09 38.91 -18.43
C THR A 387 75.05 37.94 -17.90
N LEU A 388 73.85 38.28 -18.32
CA LEU A 388 72.59 37.60 -18.34
C LEU A 388 72.69 36.21 -18.98
N ILE A 389 72.06 35.21 -18.39
CA ILE A 389 71.25 34.19 -19.10
C ILE A 389 70.25 33.58 -18.10
N PRO A 390 68.94 33.55 -18.40
CA PRO A 390 67.97 32.85 -17.62
C PRO A 390 67.91 31.37 -18.01
N ILE A 391 68.14 30.48 -17.09
CA ILE A 391 67.79 29.06 -17.27
C ILE A 391 66.68 28.70 -16.29
N ASN A 392 65.47 28.70 -16.82
CA ASN A 392 64.42 27.84 -16.34
C ASN A 392 64.93 26.40 -16.34
N ASN A 393 64.96 25.74 -15.25
CA ASN A 393 64.77 24.31 -15.19
C ASN A 393 64.16 23.89 -13.87
N ILE A 394 62.95 23.55 -14.02
CA ILE A 394 62.00 22.81 -13.23
C ILE A 394 62.64 21.50 -12.84
N ASN A 395 62.87 21.29 -11.59
CA ASN A 395 62.96 19.92 -11.06
C ASN A 395 61.68 19.62 -10.32
N HIS A 396 60.73 19.05 -11.02
CA HIS A 396 59.73 18.19 -10.44
C HIS A 396 60.40 17.04 -9.72
N LEU A 397 60.57 17.13 -8.42
CA LEU A 397 60.68 15.96 -7.59
C LEU A 397 59.28 15.50 -7.30
N PRO A 398 58.94 14.25 -7.52
CA PRO A 398 57.64 13.70 -7.12
C PRO A 398 57.57 13.79 -5.60
N GLU A 399 56.54 14.51 -5.14
CA GLU A 399 56.14 14.55 -3.74
C GLU A 399 55.72 13.11 -3.39
N ARG A 400 56.65 12.39 -2.76
CA ARG A 400 56.36 11.13 -2.12
C ARG A 400 55.34 11.41 -1.05
N ASP A 401 54.14 10.90 -1.24
CA ASP A 401 53.14 10.74 -0.20
C ASP A 401 53.75 9.83 0.89
N ASP A 402 54.50 10.47 1.80
CA ASP A 402 54.91 9.83 3.03
C ASP A 402 53.70 9.66 3.90
N ASP A 403 53.02 8.52 3.68
CA ASP A 403 52.08 7.94 4.61
C ASP A 403 52.86 7.53 5.87
N TYR A 404 53.16 8.53 6.71
CA TYR A 404 53.70 8.29 8.03
C TYR A 404 52.61 7.71 8.93
N GLY A 405 52.27 6.44 8.66
CA GLY A 405 51.83 5.58 9.73
C GLY A 405 52.94 5.56 10.78
N TYR A 406 52.62 5.91 12.03
CA TYR A 406 53.53 5.63 13.14
C TYR A 406 53.72 4.09 13.17
N GLU A 407 54.83 3.63 12.63
CA GLU A 407 55.32 2.26 12.89
C GLU A 407 55.66 2.18 14.37
N CYS A 408 55.01 1.33 15.13
CA CYS A 408 55.53 0.84 16.38
C CYS A 408 56.90 0.20 16.07
N LEU A 409 57.95 0.88 16.48
CA LEU A 409 59.32 0.35 16.48
C LEU A 409 59.40 -0.79 17.52
N GLU A 410 58.85 -1.91 17.20
CA GLU A 410 59.09 -3.25 17.72
C GLU A 410 57.93 -4.18 17.31
N GLY A 411 58.02 -4.73 16.19
CA GLY A 411 57.64 -6.06 15.73
C GLY A 411 56.34 -6.71 16.24
N LYS A 412 55.29 -5.95 16.61
CA LYS A 412 53.98 -6.49 16.87
C LYS A 412 52.92 -5.80 15.98
N ASP A 413 52.45 -6.54 14.99
CA ASP A 413 51.34 -6.14 14.16
C ASP A 413 50.08 -5.90 15.02
N CYS A 414 49.74 -4.61 15.27
CA CYS A 414 48.47 -4.23 15.82
C CYS A 414 47.36 -4.44 14.78
N ALA A 415 46.78 -5.62 14.75
CA ALA A 415 45.68 -5.98 13.85
C ALA A 415 44.31 -5.49 14.32
N SER A 416 44.22 -4.75 15.46
CA SER A 416 42.94 -4.28 15.99
C SER A 416 42.70 -2.82 15.70
N PHE A 417 41.40 -2.46 15.49
CA PHE A 417 40.91 -1.10 15.25
C PHE A 417 41.25 -0.10 16.39
N PHE A 418 41.48 -0.63 17.60
CA PHE A 418 41.86 0.12 18.79
C PHE A 418 43.24 -0.33 19.26
N CYS A 419 44.27 0.53 19.13
CA CYS A 419 45.59 0.33 19.75
C CYS A 419 45.68 1.19 21.01
N CYS A 420 45.83 0.58 22.18
CA CYS A 420 46.28 1.27 23.38
C CYS A 420 47.79 1.49 23.31
N PHE A 421 48.22 2.73 23.42
CA PHE A 421 49.62 3.13 23.45
C PHE A 421 50.12 3.10 24.91
N GLU A 422 50.98 2.14 25.21
CA GLU A 422 51.77 2.15 26.44
C GLU A 422 53.07 2.92 26.18
N ASP A 423 53.31 4.02 26.90
CA ASP A 423 54.54 4.75 26.78
C ASP A 423 55.64 4.00 27.57
N CYS A 424 56.37 3.16 26.84
CA CYS A 424 57.39 2.26 27.39
C CYS A 424 58.53 2.96 28.10
N ARG A 425 58.52 4.29 28.23
CA ARG A 425 59.64 5.04 28.80
C ARG A 425 59.48 5.51 30.23
N THR A 426 58.29 5.52 30.78
CA THR A 426 58.03 6.12 32.09
C THR A 426 57.15 5.32 33.04
N GLY A 427 56.60 4.14 32.65
CA GLY A 427 55.78 3.29 33.51
C GLY A 427 54.51 3.94 34.07
N SER A 428 54.09 5.09 33.56
CA SER A 428 52.90 5.80 34.00
C SER A 428 51.76 5.57 32.99
N TRP A 429 50.67 5.04 33.46
CA TRP A 429 49.42 4.91 32.69
C TRP A 429 48.89 6.31 32.38
N ARG A 430 49.13 6.81 31.18
CA ARG A 430 48.36 7.92 30.64
C ARG A 430 47.06 7.39 30.06
N GLU A 431 45.95 8.02 30.43
CA GLU A 431 44.62 7.76 29.86
C GLU A 431 44.72 7.51 28.36
N GLY A 432 44.39 6.30 27.93
CA GLY A 432 44.56 5.84 26.55
C GLY A 432 43.80 6.71 25.58
N ARG A 433 44.48 7.56 24.83
CA ARG A 433 43.90 8.17 23.63
C ARG A 433 43.69 7.08 22.59
N ILE A 434 42.45 6.80 22.30
CA ILE A 434 42.07 5.88 21.23
C ILE A 434 42.58 6.47 19.91
N HIS A 435 43.68 5.93 19.38
CA HIS A 435 44.21 6.31 18.07
C HIS A 435 43.42 5.58 16.98
N ILE A 436 42.34 6.18 16.50
CA ILE A 436 41.63 5.73 15.29
C ILE A 436 42.53 6.07 14.09
N ARG A 437 42.85 5.05 13.27
CA ARG A 437 43.55 5.28 11.98
C ARG A 437 42.59 5.94 11.01
N ILE A 438 42.59 7.26 10.94
CA ILE A 438 41.67 8.11 10.16
C ILE A 438 41.65 7.68 8.67
N ALA A 439 42.80 7.29 8.11
CA ALA A 439 42.89 6.85 6.71
C ALA A 439 42.11 5.56 6.39
N LYS A 440 41.75 4.76 7.40
CA LYS A 440 41.00 3.51 7.20
C LYS A 440 39.49 3.66 7.42
N ILE A 441 38.99 4.79 7.92
CA ILE A 441 37.56 5.00 8.20
C ILE A 441 36.76 4.85 6.92
N ASP A 442 37.09 5.59 5.86
CA ASP A 442 36.42 5.49 4.56
C ASP A 442 36.42 4.05 3.99
N SER A 443 37.54 3.29 4.19
CA SER A 443 37.63 1.91 3.72
C SER A 443 36.71 0.97 4.46
N TYR A 444 36.52 1.15 5.76
CA TYR A 444 35.55 0.37 6.53
C TYR A 444 34.11 0.79 6.21
N SER A 445 33.85 2.08 6.02
CA SER A 445 32.52 2.60 5.67
C SER A 445 32.04 2.08 4.31
N ARG A 446 32.92 1.94 3.30
CA ARG A 446 32.62 1.36 1.98
C ARG A 446 32.07 -0.07 2.05
N ILE A 447 32.44 -0.84 3.07
CA ILE A 447 31.97 -2.22 3.26
C ILE A 447 30.81 -2.25 4.25
N PHE A 448 30.92 -1.54 5.37
CA PHE A 448 29.94 -1.60 6.45
C PHE A 448 28.57 -1.09 6.04
N PHE A 449 28.46 0.09 5.40
CA PHE A 449 27.18 0.67 5.04
C PHE A 449 26.38 -0.19 4.06
N PRO A 450 26.96 -0.68 2.94
CA PRO A 450 26.24 -1.56 2.03
C PRO A 450 25.83 -2.89 2.66
N THR A 451 26.71 -3.52 3.48
CA THR A 451 26.40 -4.80 4.12
C THR A 451 25.31 -4.66 5.19
N ALA A 452 25.36 -3.62 6.03
CA ALA A 452 24.35 -3.34 7.03
C ALA A 452 22.99 -3.03 6.39
N PHE A 453 22.97 -2.24 5.32
CA PHE A 453 21.75 -1.92 4.59
C PHE A 453 21.17 -3.14 3.85
N ALA A 454 22.02 -3.99 3.27
CA ALA A 454 21.57 -5.24 2.65
C ALA A 454 20.95 -6.19 3.70
N LEU A 455 21.58 -6.32 4.87
CA LEU A 455 21.05 -7.11 5.98
C LEU A 455 19.69 -6.54 6.47
N PHE A 456 19.57 -5.22 6.62
CA PHE A 456 18.32 -4.58 6.97
C PHE A 456 17.22 -4.89 5.94
N ASN A 457 17.51 -4.73 4.63
CA ASN A 457 16.54 -5.05 3.58
C ASN A 457 16.11 -6.51 3.63
N LEU A 458 17.04 -7.44 3.85
CA LEU A 458 16.73 -8.86 3.95
C LEU A 458 15.79 -9.13 5.14
N VAL A 459 16.09 -8.60 6.32
CA VAL A 459 15.26 -8.76 7.53
C VAL A 459 13.89 -8.10 7.34
N TYR A 460 13.86 -6.89 6.77
CA TYR A 460 12.61 -6.16 6.53
C TYR A 460 11.67 -6.93 5.58
N TRP A 461 12.16 -7.33 4.42
CA TRP A 461 11.34 -8.02 3.43
C TRP A 461 10.94 -9.43 3.87
N ILE A 462 11.82 -10.16 4.58
CA ILE A 462 11.44 -11.45 5.16
C ILE A 462 10.38 -11.25 6.24
N GLY A 463 10.55 -10.30 7.15
CA GLY A 463 9.60 -10.02 8.23
C GLY A 463 8.20 -9.66 7.74
N TYR A 464 8.09 -8.78 6.73
CA TYR A 464 6.78 -8.30 6.26
C TYR A 464 6.13 -9.15 5.15
N LEU A 465 6.88 -10.02 4.47
CA LEU A 465 6.32 -10.90 3.45
C LEU A 465 6.01 -12.31 3.95
N TYR A 466 6.62 -12.75 5.05
CA TYR A 466 6.49 -14.13 5.56
C TYR A 466 5.94 -14.23 6.99
N LEU A 467 5.99 -13.17 7.77
CA LEU A 467 5.33 -13.06 9.09
C LEU A 467 4.01 -12.29 8.94
#